data_32861cd214f65e1d0275f9195460b5ee
#
_entry.id   32861cd214f65e1d0275f9195460b5ee
#
_cell.length_a   1.000
_cell.length_b   1.000
_cell.length_c   1.000
_cell.angle_alpha   90.00
_cell.angle_beta   90.00
_cell.angle_gamma   90.00
#
_symmetry.space_group_name_H-M   'P 1'
#
loop_
_entity.id
_entity.type
_entity.pdbx_description
1 polymer ?
#
loop_
_entity_poly.entity_id
_entity_poly.type
_entity_poly.pdbx_seq_one_letter_code
_entity_poly.pdbx_strand_id
1 'polypeptide(L)'
;MDLEIVALHRNHVWDLVEQPLAVNIIDCKWVYKLKHKPDRSIERYKDKFVAKGCNQTHGPDYFETFSLVFKATTIRIILTFALSFKWEMRQLDVHNAFLNGELEEQVYMT
;
A
#
# COMPACT_ATOMS: atom_id res chain seq x y z
N MET A 1 -5.68 3.28 14.55
CA MET A 1 -4.29 2.93 14.93
C MET A 1 -4.17 1.46 15.28
N ASP A 2 -4.93 0.97 16.24
CA ASP A 2 -4.76 -0.40 16.73
C ASP A 2 -4.96 -1.47 15.66
N LEU A 3 -5.96 -1.32 14.81
CA LEU A 3 -6.22 -2.27 13.71
C LEU A 3 -5.10 -2.31 12.67
N GLU A 4 -4.51 -1.16 12.32
CA GLU A 4 -3.39 -1.09 11.39
C GLU A 4 -2.13 -1.70 12.00
N ILE A 5 -1.81 -1.38 13.25
CA ILE A 5 -0.68 -1.97 13.96
C ILE A 5 -0.82 -3.48 14.08
N VAL A 6 -2.02 -3.97 14.45
CA VAL A 6 -2.29 -5.41 14.53
C VAL A 6 -2.10 -6.08 13.17
N ALA A 7 -2.56 -5.44 12.08
CA ALA A 7 -2.37 -5.98 10.74
C ALA A 7 -0.88 -6.06 10.35
N LEU A 8 -0.10 -5.03 10.66
CA LEU A 8 1.34 -4.98 10.40
C LEU A 8 2.09 -6.05 11.19
N HIS A 9 1.79 -6.21 12.48
CA HIS A 9 2.38 -7.26 13.30
C HIS A 9 2.00 -8.68 12.85
N ARG A 10 0.72 -8.87 12.49
CA ARG A 10 0.24 -10.17 12.02
C ARG A 10 0.91 -10.63 10.72
N ASN A 11 1.28 -9.69 9.87
CA ASN A 11 1.95 -9.97 8.59
C ASN A 11 3.49 -9.90 8.70
N HIS A 12 4.05 -9.76 9.92
CA HIS A 12 5.50 -9.69 10.14
C HIS A 12 6.21 -8.70 9.21
N VAL A 13 5.62 -7.48 9.08
CA VAL A 13 6.10 -6.47 8.12
C VAL A 13 7.47 -5.93 8.49
N TRP A 14 7.86 -6.00 9.76
CA TRP A 14 9.15 -5.54 10.26
C TRP A 14 9.65 -6.37 11.44
N ASP A 15 10.95 -6.33 11.64
CA ASP A 15 11.63 -6.81 12.83
C ASP A 15 12.28 -5.62 13.56
N LEU A 16 12.27 -5.67 14.90
CA LEU A 16 12.95 -4.68 15.71
C LEU A 16 14.42 -5.06 15.82
N VAL A 17 15.28 -4.18 15.34
CA VAL A 17 16.73 -4.36 15.32
C VAL A 17 17.43 -3.16 15.95
N GLU A 18 18.66 -3.34 16.40
CA GLU A 18 19.51 -2.22 16.82
C GLU A 18 19.82 -1.34 15.60
N GLN A 19 19.94 -0.03 15.84
CA GLN A 19 20.20 0.92 14.77
C GLN A 19 21.53 0.62 14.08
N PRO A 20 21.54 0.27 12.78
CA PRO A 20 22.77 0.03 12.06
C PRO A 20 23.54 1.33 11.82
N LEU A 21 24.88 1.24 11.84
CA LEU A 21 25.75 2.35 11.52
C LEU A 21 25.94 2.46 10.00
N ALA A 22 25.94 3.69 9.49
CA ALA A 22 26.22 4.01 8.09
C ALA A 22 25.18 3.48 7.06
N VAL A 23 23.92 3.32 7.48
CA VAL A 23 22.81 2.95 6.60
C VAL A 23 21.77 4.06 6.56
N ASN A 24 21.11 4.23 5.41
CA ASN A 24 20.00 5.18 5.29
C ASN A 24 18.82 4.71 6.13
N ILE A 25 18.32 5.58 7.00
CA ILE A 25 17.14 5.30 7.82
C ILE A 25 16.00 6.16 7.34
N ILE A 26 14.91 5.52 6.96
CA ILE A 26 13.74 6.18 6.42
C ILE A 26 12.78 6.53 7.55
N ASP A 27 12.44 7.80 7.67
CA ASP A 27 11.41 8.24 8.60
C ASP A 27 10.03 7.71 8.22
N CYS A 28 9.19 7.52 9.23
CA CYS A 28 7.79 7.15 9.06
C CYS A 28 6.84 8.23 9.55
N LYS A 29 5.61 8.14 9.11
CA LYS A 29 4.53 9.00 9.61
C LYS A 29 3.18 8.30 9.55
N TRP A 30 2.30 8.71 10.46
CA TRP A 30 0.90 8.37 10.38
C TRP A 30 0.15 9.34 9.46
N VAL A 31 -0.64 8.79 8.55
CA VAL A 31 -1.54 9.54 7.68
C VAL A 31 -2.98 9.21 8.07
N TYR A 32 -3.71 10.22 8.50
CA TYR A 32 -5.11 10.10 8.90
C TYR A 32 -6.03 10.63 7.82
N LYS A 33 -7.09 9.90 7.53
CA LYS A 33 -8.12 10.30 6.56
C LYS A 33 -9.51 9.97 7.08
N LEU A 34 -10.41 10.95 7.00
CA LEU A 34 -11.83 10.75 7.24
C LEU A 34 -12.50 10.24 5.97
N LYS A 35 -13.25 9.16 6.10
CA LYS A 35 -14.16 8.69 5.07
C LYS A 35 -15.57 9.19 5.39
N HIS A 36 -16.23 9.76 4.39
CA HIS A 36 -17.58 10.27 4.53
C HIS A 36 -18.52 9.46 3.66
N LYS A 37 -19.73 9.27 4.16
CA LYS A 37 -20.86 8.74 3.38
C LYS A 37 -21.37 9.80 2.38
N PRO A 38 -22.23 9.44 1.42
CA PRO A 38 -22.85 10.41 0.51
C PRO A 38 -23.61 11.54 1.20
N ASP A 39 -24.14 11.28 2.41
CA ASP A 39 -24.84 12.26 3.25
C ASP A 39 -23.90 13.19 4.04
N ARG A 40 -22.58 13.10 3.79
CA ARG A 40 -21.48 13.79 4.47
C ARG A 40 -21.25 13.43 5.93
N SER A 41 -21.99 12.49 6.49
CA SER A 41 -21.67 11.93 7.81
C SER A 41 -20.36 11.15 7.77
N ILE A 42 -19.67 11.07 8.92
CA ILE A 42 -18.42 10.30 9.01
C ILE A 42 -18.76 8.81 8.94
N GLU A 43 -18.23 8.11 7.95
CA GLU A 43 -18.36 6.67 7.81
C GLU A 43 -17.34 5.95 8.70
N ARG A 44 -16.06 6.35 8.55
CA ARG A 44 -14.96 5.77 9.35
C ARG A 44 -13.71 6.63 9.33
N TYR A 45 -12.93 6.47 10.36
CA TYR A 45 -11.56 6.97 10.43
C TYR A 45 -10.65 5.96 9.75
N LYS A 46 -9.77 6.42 8.87
CA LYS A 46 -8.75 5.60 8.23
C LYS A 46 -7.38 6.16 8.57
N ASP A 47 -6.58 5.34 9.16
CA ASP A 47 -5.19 5.61 9.48
C ASP A 47 -4.29 4.67 8.68
N LYS A 48 -3.13 5.17 8.28
CA LYS A 48 -2.09 4.40 7.62
C LYS A 48 -0.74 4.82 8.14
N PHE A 49 0.09 3.84 8.45
CA PHE A 49 1.50 4.03 8.71
C PHE A 49 2.26 3.99 7.38
N VAL A 50 3.03 5.02 7.08
CA VAL A 50 3.70 5.15 5.79
C VAL A 50 5.12 5.65 5.94
N ALA A 51 6.04 5.10 5.14
CA ALA A 51 7.38 5.61 5.01
C ALA A 51 7.38 6.98 4.30
N LYS A 52 8.31 7.85 4.66
CA LYS A 52 8.55 9.10 3.93
C LYS A 52 9.41 8.82 2.71
N GLY A 53 8.78 8.55 1.57
CA GLY A 53 9.46 8.20 0.33
C GLY A 53 10.48 9.23 -0.18
N CYS A 54 10.39 10.50 0.29
CA CYS A 54 11.38 11.52 -0.03
C CYS A 54 12.77 11.26 0.60
N ASN A 55 12.84 10.39 1.59
CA ASN A 55 14.09 10.02 2.27
C ASN A 55 14.71 8.74 1.68
N GLN A 56 14.03 8.10 0.73
CA GLN A 56 14.53 6.91 0.04
C GLN A 56 15.54 7.26 -1.03
N THR A 57 16.62 6.50 -1.11
CA THR A 57 17.68 6.64 -2.10
C THR A 57 17.64 5.49 -3.09
N HIS A 58 17.65 5.81 -4.39
CA HIS A 58 17.71 4.80 -5.44
C HIS A 58 18.99 3.96 -5.33
N GLY A 59 18.84 2.66 -5.45
CA GLY A 59 19.90 1.67 -5.30
C GLY A 59 19.89 1.01 -3.91
N PRO A 60 20.20 1.74 -2.81
CA PRO A 60 20.20 1.14 -1.49
C PRO A 60 18.81 0.78 -0.95
N ASP A 61 17.81 1.64 -1.19
CA ASP A 61 16.47 1.48 -0.58
C ASP A 61 15.42 0.94 -1.56
N TYR A 62 15.64 1.09 -2.86
CA TYR A 62 14.79 0.53 -3.92
C TYR A 62 15.52 0.55 -5.28
N PHE A 63 15.26 -0.45 -6.11
CA PHE A 63 15.71 -0.48 -7.50
C PHE A 63 14.62 -0.04 -8.46
N GLU A 64 13.41 -0.51 -8.28
CA GLU A 64 12.27 -0.15 -9.12
C GLU A 64 11.05 0.20 -8.29
N THR A 65 10.41 1.30 -8.61
CA THR A 65 9.07 1.59 -8.14
C THR A 65 8.09 1.27 -9.26
N PHE A 66 7.52 0.07 -9.21
CA PHE A 66 6.56 -0.36 -10.20
C PHE A 66 5.14 -0.11 -9.73
N SER A 67 4.43 0.73 -10.43
CA SER A 67 2.99 0.89 -10.29
C SER A 67 2.33 0.61 -11.63
N LEU A 68 1.63 -0.51 -11.73
CA LEU A 68 0.76 -0.80 -12.87
C LEU A 68 -0.42 0.18 -12.86
N VAL A 69 -0.24 1.31 -13.53
CA VAL A 69 -1.33 2.25 -13.76
C VAL A 69 -2.04 1.88 -15.05
N PHE A 70 -3.16 1.18 -14.95
CA PHE A 70 -4.03 0.93 -16.08
C PHE A 70 -4.78 2.21 -16.46
N LYS A 71 -4.70 2.59 -17.74
CA LYS A 71 -5.49 3.70 -18.25
C LYS A 71 -6.99 3.35 -18.18
N ALA A 72 -7.81 4.30 -17.76
CA ALA A 72 -9.27 4.13 -17.70
C ALA A 72 -9.88 3.64 -19.04
N THR A 73 -9.27 4.04 -20.16
CA THR A 73 -9.65 3.59 -21.50
C THR A 73 -9.48 2.07 -21.67
N THR A 74 -8.36 1.51 -21.22
CA THR A 74 -8.09 0.06 -21.27
C THR A 74 -9.12 -0.72 -20.46
N ILE A 75 -9.44 -0.25 -19.26
CA ILE A 75 -10.47 -0.87 -18.41
C ILE A 75 -11.82 -0.86 -19.13
N ARG A 76 -12.22 0.27 -19.73
CA ARG A 76 -13.49 0.38 -20.47
C ARG A 76 -13.56 -0.56 -21.67
N ILE A 77 -12.47 -0.69 -22.43
CA ILE A 77 -12.40 -1.60 -23.58
C ILE A 77 -12.58 -3.05 -23.11
N ILE A 78 -11.86 -3.47 -22.08
CA ILE A 78 -11.96 -4.83 -21.54
C ILE A 78 -13.38 -5.11 -21.03
N LEU A 79 -13.99 -4.17 -20.31
CA LEU A 79 -15.37 -4.31 -19.84
C LEU A 79 -16.37 -4.41 -21.00
N THR A 80 -16.17 -3.64 -22.09
CA THR A 80 -17.01 -3.73 -23.29
C THR A 80 -16.92 -5.10 -23.93
N PHE A 81 -15.72 -5.66 -24.07
CA PHE A 81 -15.55 -7.02 -24.57
C PHE A 81 -16.18 -8.05 -23.65
N ALA A 82 -15.95 -7.94 -22.33
CA ALA A 82 -16.54 -8.85 -21.36
C ALA A 82 -18.07 -8.89 -21.45
N LEU A 83 -18.71 -7.72 -21.62
CA LEU A 83 -20.17 -7.63 -21.82
C LEU A 83 -20.59 -8.23 -23.16
N SER A 84 -19.87 -7.94 -24.25
CA SER A 84 -20.20 -8.45 -25.60
C SER A 84 -20.08 -9.96 -25.68
N PHE A 85 -19.06 -10.54 -25.05
CA PHE A 85 -18.83 -11.99 -25.02
C PHE A 85 -19.51 -12.70 -23.85
N LYS A 86 -20.29 -11.96 -23.03
CA LYS A 86 -20.98 -12.49 -21.84
C LYS A 86 -20.04 -13.21 -20.88
N TRP A 87 -18.83 -12.68 -20.69
CA TRP A 87 -17.90 -13.21 -19.71
C TRP A 87 -18.43 -12.98 -18.28
N GLU A 88 -18.18 -13.94 -17.40
CA GLU A 88 -18.47 -13.77 -15.99
C GLU A 88 -17.48 -12.74 -15.40
N MET A 89 -18.01 -11.69 -14.79
CA MET A 89 -17.22 -10.67 -14.13
C MET A 89 -17.42 -10.77 -12.61
N ARG A 90 -16.32 -10.78 -11.87
CA ARG A 90 -16.34 -10.78 -10.40
C ARG A 90 -15.50 -9.63 -9.90
N GLN A 91 -16.01 -8.91 -8.92
CA GLN A 91 -15.25 -7.91 -8.19
C GLN A 91 -14.55 -8.58 -7.02
N LEU A 92 -13.24 -8.42 -6.93
CA LEU A 92 -12.43 -8.89 -5.82
C LEU A 92 -11.78 -7.67 -5.15
N ASP A 93 -11.85 -7.63 -3.83
CA ASP A 93 -11.11 -6.67 -3.01
C ASP A 93 -10.16 -7.45 -2.09
N VAL A 94 -8.87 -7.28 -2.28
CA VAL A 94 -7.86 -7.95 -1.48
C VAL A 94 -7.52 -7.06 -0.30
N HIS A 95 -7.89 -7.51 0.89
CA HIS A 95 -7.59 -6.79 2.11
C HIS A 95 -6.08 -6.79 2.37
N ASN A 96 -5.51 -5.60 2.58
CA ASN A 96 -4.07 -5.42 2.85
C ASN A 96 -3.15 -6.06 1.79
N ALA A 97 -3.50 -5.98 0.50
CA ALA A 97 -2.76 -6.63 -0.59
C ALA A 97 -1.24 -6.36 -0.57
N PHE A 98 -0.83 -5.14 -0.22
CA PHE A 98 0.59 -4.77 -0.16
C PHE A 98 1.36 -5.37 1.02
N LEU A 99 0.68 -5.87 2.05
CA LEU A 99 1.33 -6.51 3.19
C LEU A 99 1.67 -7.99 2.95
N ASN A 100 1.28 -8.53 1.79
CA ASN A 100 1.55 -9.92 1.42
C ASN A 100 2.77 -10.06 0.49
N GLY A 101 3.45 -8.95 0.17
CA GLY A 101 4.69 -8.95 -0.61
C GLY A 101 5.91 -8.98 0.30
N GLU A 102 6.94 -9.71 -0.11
CA GLU A 102 8.25 -9.65 0.52
C GLU A 102 9.14 -8.66 -0.23
N LEU A 103 9.89 -7.86 0.52
CA LEU A 103 10.90 -6.98 -0.06
C LEU A 103 12.23 -7.74 -0.14
N GLU A 104 12.90 -7.64 -1.28
CA GLU A 104 14.25 -8.19 -1.45
C GLU A 104 15.30 -7.26 -0.83
N GLU A 105 15.00 -5.96 -0.76
CA GLU A 105 15.87 -4.95 -0.18
C GLU A 105 15.71 -4.86 1.34
N GLN A 106 16.84 -4.69 2.03
CA GLN A 106 16.83 -4.40 3.46
C GLN A 106 16.62 -2.90 3.70
N VAL A 107 15.43 -2.54 4.13
CA VAL A 107 15.04 -1.14 4.39
C VAL A 107 14.91 -0.93 5.90
N TYR A 108 15.60 0.08 6.43
CA TYR A 108 15.54 0.46 7.84
C TYR A 108 14.67 1.69 8.03
N MET A 109 13.80 1.64 9.05
CA MET A 109 12.79 2.67 9.30
C MET A 109 12.73 3.02 10.79
N THR A 110 12.38 4.29 11.10
CA THR A 110 12.15 4.78 12.48
C THR A 110 10.72 5.28 12.69
#